data_ee18409b625d44cd7baef4cf02a98770
#
_entry.id   ee18409b625d44cd7baef4cf02a98770
#
_cell.length_a   1.000
_cell.length_b   1.000
_cell.length_c   1.000
_cell.angle_alpha   90.00
_cell.angle_beta   90.00
_cell.angle_gamma   90.00
#
_symmetry.space_group_name_H-M   'P 1'
#
loop_
_entity.id
_entity.type
_entity.pdbx_description
1 polymer ?
#
loop_
_entity_poly.entity_id
_entity_poly.type
_entity_poly.pdbx_seq_one_letter_code
_entity_poly.pdbx_strand_id
1 'polypeptide(L)'
;MDRRKFLTGTAVAGAATATLAAPAVAQSTTDMVIVSTWPRDFPGLGLPAQRLAARIGELTEGRINVQYFAAGERVGAFDSFDEVASGNAQAYIGADYYWKGKHPGWAAFTAIPFGFTYTEMDAWIKYAGGQELWDEIAGEFGLKNFACGNTGVQMGGWFNKEIESADDLKGLKMRIPGLGGDVMSKLGASPVSLPGGQIYENLVSGAIDATEWVGPYNDFFMKFYEAAKYYYFPGMHEPGAQLAMGMNAEFWGKLSKTDQAIIQAACNEENARTMAETNANNGEYLNRLINDHGVELREFNDDVYDSFGEAAEEVLEEARDHSALSKKIYDSVIEKRAEIGKWSALSDVAYTIKRNRVLGL
;
A
#
# COMPACT_ATOMS: atom_id res chain seq x y z
N MET A 1 49.21 -83.00 -21.25
CA MET A 1 47.83 -83.41 -21.66
C MET A 1 46.87 -82.43 -21.08
N ASP A 2 46.07 -81.73 -21.70
CA ASP A 2 45.52 -81.51 -22.98
C ASP A 2 44.78 -80.18 -22.89
N ARG A 3 45.10 -79.23 -23.67
CA ARG A 3 44.44 -78.76 -24.87
C ARG A 3 43.04 -78.15 -24.69
N ARG A 4 42.98 -76.90 -25.04
CA ARG A 4 41.90 -76.29 -25.82
C ARG A 4 40.49 -76.25 -25.30
N LYS A 5 40.06 -75.14 -24.97
CA LYS A 5 38.75 -74.60 -25.42
C LYS A 5 38.90 -73.10 -25.45
N PHE A 6 39.15 -72.60 -26.59
CA PHE A 6 38.36 -72.01 -27.61
C PHE A 6 37.44 -70.88 -27.12
N LEU A 7 37.82 -69.75 -27.52
CA LEU A 7 37.15 -68.48 -27.50
C LEU A 7 35.70 -68.59 -27.98
N THR A 8 34.77 -68.06 -27.23
CA THR A 8 33.58 -67.40 -27.79
C THR A 8 33.49 -66.03 -27.18
N GLY A 9 33.92 -65.05 -27.94
CA GLY A 9 33.71 -63.67 -27.64
C GLY A 9 32.25 -63.30 -27.85
N THR A 10 31.62 -62.77 -26.79
CA THR A 10 30.37 -62.06 -26.93
C THR A 10 30.70 -60.59 -26.82
N ALA A 11 30.73 -59.91 -27.97
CA ALA A 11 30.79 -58.48 -28.04
C ALA A 11 29.49 -57.91 -27.50
N VAL A 12 29.49 -57.41 -26.29
CA VAL A 12 28.44 -56.52 -25.79
C VAL A 12 28.69 -55.13 -26.38
N ALA A 13 27.97 -54.84 -27.44
CA ALA A 13 27.86 -53.50 -27.97
C ALA A 13 27.17 -52.60 -26.92
N GLY A 14 27.98 -51.87 -26.16
CA GLY A 14 27.51 -50.79 -25.30
C GLY A 14 26.90 -49.68 -26.17
N ALA A 15 25.57 -49.64 -26.27
CA ALA A 15 24.88 -48.48 -26.79
C ALA A 15 25.10 -47.33 -25.80
N ALA A 16 26.09 -46.51 -26.06
CA ALA A 16 26.24 -45.21 -25.42
C ALA A 16 25.04 -44.37 -25.90
N THR A 17 23.99 -44.32 -25.07
CA THR A 17 22.95 -43.27 -25.20
C THR A 17 23.62 -41.94 -24.95
N ALA A 18 24.06 -41.31 -26.02
CA ALA A 18 24.38 -39.89 -26.01
C ALA A 18 23.07 -39.17 -25.69
N THR A 19 22.85 -38.83 -24.40
CA THR A 19 21.89 -37.83 -24.07
C THR A 19 22.36 -36.55 -24.74
N LEU A 20 21.74 -36.24 -25.89
CA LEU A 20 21.85 -34.91 -26.48
C LEU A 20 21.31 -33.96 -25.41
N ALA A 21 22.25 -33.29 -24.71
CA ALA A 21 21.88 -32.14 -23.89
C ALA A 21 21.12 -31.19 -24.82
N ALA A 22 19.81 -31.05 -24.62
CA ALA A 22 19.04 -30.03 -25.29
C ALA A 22 19.80 -28.70 -25.08
N PRO A 23 20.04 -27.93 -26.14
CA PRO A 23 20.70 -26.65 -25.96
C PRO A 23 19.89 -25.89 -24.92
N ALA A 24 20.56 -25.48 -23.83
CA ALA A 24 19.96 -24.54 -22.90
C ALA A 24 19.63 -23.30 -23.75
N VAL A 25 18.36 -23.15 -24.12
CA VAL A 25 17.89 -21.90 -24.71
C VAL A 25 18.18 -20.88 -23.64
N ALA A 26 19.14 -20.00 -23.91
CA ALA A 26 19.42 -18.87 -23.04
C ALA A 26 18.09 -18.10 -22.93
N GLN A 27 17.42 -18.27 -21.83
CA GLN A 27 16.14 -17.61 -21.56
C GLN A 27 16.48 -16.12 -21.48
N SER A 28 16.01 -15.33 -22.46
CA SER A 28 16.25 -13.89 -22.45
C SER A 28 15.68 -13.32 -21.16
N THR A 29 16.53 -12.81 -20.29
CA THR A 29 16.11 -12.12 -19.07
C THR A 29 15.59 -10.74 -19.41
N THR A 30 14.54 -10.33 -18.75
CA THR A 30 13.96 -8.97 -18.83
C THR A 30 14.35 -8.22 -17.56
N ASP A 31 15.07 -7.12 -17.68
CA ASP A 31 15.39 -6.27 -16.53
C ASP A 31 14.17 -5.44 -16.11
N MET A 32 13.91 -5.38 -14.79
CA MET A 32 12.84 -4.62 -14.18
C MET A 32 13.36 -3.82 -12.99
N VAL A 33 13.37 -2.50 -13.13
CA VAL A 33 13.69 -1.58 -12.05
C VAL A 33 12.40 -1.21 -11.31
N ILE A 34 12.39 -1.42 -9.99
CA ILE A 34 11.32 -0.99 -9.10
C ILE A 34 11.84 0.10 -8.18
N VAL A 35 11.16 1.23 -8.10
CA VAL A 35 11.42 2.32 -7.15
C VAL A 35 10.30 2.39 -6.12
N SER A 36 10.60 2.77 -4.88
CA SER A 36 9.62 2.80 -3.80
C SER A 36 9.53 4.17 -3.15
N THR A 37 8.35 4.50 -2.62
CA THR A 37 8.12 5.72 -1.85
C THR A 37 8.57 5.60 -0.38
N TRP A 38 8.97 4.40 0.06
CA TRP A 38 9.32 4.13 1.46
C TRP A 38 10.80 3.78 1.65
N PRO A 39 11.33 4.05 2.87
CA PRO A 39 12.71 3.69 3.20
C PRO A 39 12.95 2.18 3.15
N ARG A 40 14.22 1.81 2.90
CA ARG A 40 14.65 0.40 2.94
C ARG A 40 14.49 -0.17 4.35
N ASP A 41 14.15 -1.45 4.42
CA ASP A 41 14.00 -2.24 5.66
C ASP A 41 12.97 -1.70 6.65
N PHE A 42 12.12 -0.74 6.20
CA PHE A 42 11.10 -0.18 7.05
C PHE A 42 9.93 -1.18 7.24
N PRO A 43 9.60 -1.57 8.48
CA PRO A 43 8.54 -2.53 8.77
C PRO A 43 7.18 -2.08 8.23
N GLY A 44 6.40 -3.01 7.73
CA GLY A 44 5.03 -2.79 7.25
C GLY A 44 4.89 -2.08 5.90
N LEU A 45 5.91 -1.36 5.41
CA LEU A 45 5.87 -0.67 4.11
C LEU A 45 7.09 -0.98 3.23
N GLY A 46 8.30 -0.67 3.68
CA GLY A 46 9.53 -0.93 2.92
C GLY A 46 9.84 -2.40 2.79
N LEU A 47 9.73 -3.19 3.87
CA LEU A 47 9.92 -4.65 3.82
C LEU A 47 8.91 -5.36 2.91
N PRO A 48 7.59 -5.08 2.94
CA PRO A 48 6.64 -5.60 1.95
C PRO A 48 7.03 -5.29 0.51
N ALA A 49 7.46 -4.07 0.22
CA ALA A 49 7.91 -3.68 -1.12
C ALA A 49 9.12 -4.51 -1.59
N GLN A 50 10.09 -4.75 -0.68
CA GLN A 50 11.26 -5.59 -0.96
C GLN A 50 10.86 -7.06 -1.17
N ARG A 51 9.93 -7.58 -0.36
CA ARG A 51 9.39 -8.95 -0.52
C ARG A 51 8.72 -9.13 -1.87
N LEU A 52 7.86 -8.18 -2.27
CA LEU A 52 7.19 -8.22 -3.57
C LEU A 52 8.20 -8.25 -4.72
N ALA A 53 9.22 -7.37 -4.68
CA ALA A 53 10.27 -7.34 -5.68
C ALA A 53 11.01 -8.69 -5.78
N ALA A 54 11.42 -9.26 -4.65
CA ALA A 54 12.06 -10.57 -4.59
C ALA A 54 11.14 -11.68 -5.10
N ARG A 55 9.85 -11.64 -4.72
CA ARG A 55 8.85 -12.64 -5.08
C ARG A 55 8.60 -12.70 -6.59
N ILE A 56 8.59 -11.56 -7.26
CA ILE A 56 8.47 -11.50 -8.73
C ILE A 56 9.67 -12.22 -9.39
N GLY A 57 10.88 -11.95 -8.94
CA GLY A 57 12.08 -12.63 -9.46
C GLY A 57 12.04 -14.15 -9.23
N GLU A 58 11.62 -14.56 -8.03
CA GLU A 58 11.49 -15.97 -7.67
C GLU A 58 10.44 -16.70 -8.53
N LEU A 59 9.21 -16.17 -8.59
CA LEU A 59 8.10 -16.80 -9.32
C LEU A 59 8.31 -16.82 -10.84
N THR A 60 9.08 -15.89 -11.36
CA THR A 60 9.47 -15.89 -12.78
C THR A 60 10.70 -16.76 -13.05
N GLU A 61 11.24 -17.47 -12.04
CA GLU A 61 12.43 -18.30 -12.17
C GLU A 61 13.61 -17.54 -12.80
N GLY A 62 13.73 -16.25 -12.47
CA GLY A 62 14.78 -15.37 -13.00
C GLY A 62 14.56 -14.86 -14.44
N ARG A 63 13.43 -15.15 -15.09
CA ARG A 63 13.08 -14.53 -16.39
C ARG A 63 12.95 -13.02 -16.27
N ILE A 64 12.49 -12.52 -15.11
CA ILE A 64 12.51 -11.10 -14.77
C ILE A 64 13.59 -10.89 -13.71
N ASN A 65 14.62 -10.13 -14.08
CA ASN A 65 15.69 -9.71 -13.19
C ASN A 65 15.28 -8.40 -12.51
N VAL A 66 14.84 -8.49 -11.25
CA VAL A 66 14.29 -7.35 -10.52
C VAL A 66 15.38 -6.62 -9.75
N GLN A 67 15.51 -5.31 -9.95
CA GLN A 67 16.35 -4.40 -9.19
C GLN A 67 15.45 -3.45 -8.39
N TYR A 68 15.51 -3.52 -7.06
CA TYR A 68 14.71 -2.70 -6.17
C TYR A 68 15.51 -1.54 -5.57
N PHE A 69 14.92 -0.34 -5.61
CA PHE A 69 15.47 0.87 -5.01
C PHE A 69 14.43 1.49 -4.05
N ALA A 70 14.83 1.68 -2.81
CA ALA A 70 14.04 2.36 -1.80
C ALA A 70 14.02 3.89 -2.04
N ALA A 71 13.17 4.59 -1.29
CA ALA A 71 13.07 6.06 -1.36
C ALA A 71 14.44 6.72 -1.19
N GLY A 72 14.81 7.58 -2.13
CA GLY A 72 16.07 8.34 -2.12
C GLY A 72 17.31 7.58 -2.63
N GLU A 73 17.22 6.26 -2.94
CA GLU A 73 18.36 5.50 -3.46
C GLU A 73 18.58 5.74 -4.95
N ARG A 74 17.53 6.00 -5.71
CA ARG A 74 17.60 6.31 -7.14
C ARG A 74 16.92 7.64 -7.45
N VAL A 75 15.71 7.84 -6.92
CA VAL A 75 14.92 9.07 -7.07
C VAL A 75 14.30 9.45 -5.73
N GLY A 76 13.86 10.69 -5.58
CA GLY A 76 13.05 11.11 -4.45
C GLY A 76 11.76 10.29 -4.31
N ALA A 77 11.24 10.14 -3.09
CA ALA A 77 10.09 9.29 -2.83
C ALA A 77 8.91 9.61 -3.78
N PHE A 78 8.57 10.88 -3.93
CA PHE A 78 7.41 11.30 -4.73
C PHE A 78 7.72 11.46 -6.22
N ASP A 79 9.01 11.40 -6.63
CA ASP A 79 9.42 11.43 -8.03
C ASP A 79 9.28 10.07 -8.71
N SER A 80 9.01 9.00 -7.93
CA SER A 80 8.89 7.62 -8.43
C SER A 80 7.78 7.45 -9.48
N PHE A 81 6.69 8.20 -9.40
CA PHE A 81 5.64 8.21 -10.42
C PHE A 81 6.16 8.66 -11.79
N ASP A 82 6.82 9.82 -11.82
CA ASP A 82 7.33 10.40 -13.07
C ASP A 82 8.47 9.58 -13.64
N GLU A 83 9.31 8.97 -12.78
CA GLU A 83 10.37 8.05 -13.19
C GLU A 83 9.80 6.83 -13.93
N VAL A 84 8.65 6.30 -13.48
CA VAL A 84 7.99 5.16 -14.11
C VAL A 84 7.16 5.59 -15.33
N ALA A 85 6.42 6.68 -15.23
CA ALA A 85 5.61 7.18 -16.36
C ALA A 85 6.48 7.51 -17.57
N SER A 86 7.69 8.06 -17.36
CA SER A 86 8.67 8.33 -18.42
C SER A 86 9.40 7.11 -18.95
N GLY A 87 9.25 5.93 -18.30
CA GLY A 87 9.92 4.68 -18.70
C GLY A 87 11.35 4.51 -18.18
N ASN A 88 11.86 5.44 -17.35
CA ASN A 88 13.19 5.35 -16.75
C ASN A 88 13.28 4.22 -15.69
N ALA A 89 12.17 3.90 -15.04
CA ALA A 89 11.96 2.69 -14.23
C ALA A 89 10.74 1.94 -14.74
N GLN A 90 10.63 0.65 -14.40
CA GLN A 90 9.54 -0.20 -14.90
C GLN A 90 8.34 -0.22 -13.97
N ALA A 91 8.56 -0.03 -12.66
CA ALA A 91 7.47 0.04 -11.70
C ALA A 91 7.83 0.91 -10.48
N TYR A 92 6.79 1.47 -9.85
CA TYR A 92 6.90 2.00 -8.50
C TYR A 92 6.05 1.17 -7.52
N ILE A 93 6.40 1.24 -6.23
CA ILE A 93 5.56 0.78 -5.13
C ILE A 93 5.33 1.99 -4.22
N GLY A 94 4.05 2.35 -4.04
CA GLY A 94 3.67 3.56 -3.33
C GLY A 94 2.19 3.63 -2.98
N ALA A 95 1.76 4.82 -2.57
CA ALA A 95 0.37 5.16 -2.33
C ALA A 95 -0.06 6.22 -3.35
N ASP A 96 -1.02 5.89 -4.19
CA ASP A 96 -1.35 6.70 -5.38
C ASP A 96 -1.83 8.12 -5.02
N TYR A 97 -2.40 8.33 -3.85
CA TYR A 97 -2.83 9.66 -3.39
C TYR A 97 -1.68 10.68 -3.28
N TYR A 98 -0.43 10.25 -3.19
CA TYR A 98 0.71 11.18 -3.20
C TYR A 98 0.73 12.05 -4.46
N TRP A 99 0.12 11.56 -5.52
CA TRP A 99 0.02 12.23 -6.82
C TRP A 99 -1.35 12.80 -7.11
N LYS A 100 -2.19 13.04 -6.07
CA LYS A 100 -3.48 13.73 -6.23
C LYS A 100 -3.39 15.09 -6.93
N GLY A 101 -2.22 15.75 -6.83
CA GLY A 101 -1.94 16.99 -7.54
C GLY A 101 -1.87 16.85 -9.07
N LYS A 102 -1.63 15.62 -9.58
CA LYS A 102 -1.71 15.33 -11.02
C LYS A 102 -3.15 15.07 -11.46
N HIS A 103 -3.90 14.34 -10.65
CA HIS A 103 -5.32 14.08 -10.81
C HIS A 103 -5.93 13.59 -9.49
N PRO A 104 -6.99 14.24 -8.95
CA PRO A 104 -7.55 13.89 -7.64
C PRO A 104 -8.15 12.48 -7.60
N GLY A 105 -8.50 11.89 -8.72
CA GLY A 105 -8.95 10.50 -8.83
C GLY A 105 -7.96 9.46 -8.29
N TRP A 106 -6.67 9.78 -8.23
CA TRP A 106 -5.67 8.89 -7.63
C TRP A 106 -5.93 8.59 -6.16
N ALA A 107 -6.53 9.54 -5.43
CA ALA A 107 -6.84 9.32 -4.02
C ALA A 107 -7.83 8.17 -3.80
N ALA A 108 -8.79 7.98 -4.69
CA ALA A 108 -9.79 6.93 -4.59
C ALA A 108 -9.18 5.50 -4.57
N PHE A 109 -8.00 5.32 -5.15
CA PHE A 109 -7.30 4.03 -5.23
C PHE A 109 -6.27 3.82 -4.11
N THR A 110 -6.15 4.77 -3.20
CA THR A 110 -5.44 4.58 -1.93
C THR A 110 -6.43 4.62 -0.78
N ALA A 111 -6.95 5.80 -0.46
CA ALA A 111 -7.98 6.01 0.54
C ALA A 111 -8.62 7.38 0.35
N ILE A 112 -9.89 7.46 0.71
CA ILE A 112 -10.61 8.72 0.86
C ILE A 112 -11.15 8.82 2.28
N PRO A 113 -11.34 10.02 2.81
CA PRO A 113 -11.97 10.20 4.12
C PRO A 113 -13.31 9.46 4.19
N PHE A 114 -13.53 8.72 5.29
CA PHE A 114 -14.71 7.85 5.48
C PHE A 114 -14.92 6.85 4.33
N GLY A 115 -13.84 6.40 3.70
CA GLY A 115 -13.85 5.49 2.56
C GLY A 115 -13.98 4.01 2.94
N PHE A 116 -13.48 3.16 2.06
CA PHE A 116 -13.50 1.72 2.23
C PHE A 116 -12.52 1.24 3.30
N THR A 117 -12.94 0.27 4.11
CA THR A 117 -12.03 -0.61 4.84
C THR A 117 -11.31 -1.55 3.87
N TYR A 118 -10.30 -2.31 4.36
CA TYR A 118 -9.56 -3.26 3.53
C TYR A 118 -10.46 -4.21 2.72
N THR A 119 -11.43 -4.85 3.38
CA THR A 119 -12.28 -5.85 2.73
C THR A 119 -13.23 -5.24 1.71
N GLU A 120 -13.69 -4.02 1.97
CA GLU A 120 -14.54 -3.25 1.05
C GLU A 120 -13.74 -2.76 -0.17
N MET A 121 -12.51 -2.27 0.05
CA MET A 121 -11.60 -1.85 -1.01
C MET A 121 -11.23 -3.02 -1.93
N ASP A 122 -10.88 -4.17 -1.36
CA ASP A 122 -10.53 -5.38 -2.11
C ASP A 122 -11.73 -5.89 -2.94
N ALA A 123 -12.94 -5.84 -2.36
CA ALA A 123 -14.18 -6.18 -3.07
C ALA A 123 -14.48 -5.20 -4.21
N TRP A 124 -14.32 -3.89 -3.97
CA TRP A 124 -14.53 -2.88 -5.01
C TRP A 124 -13.55 -3.04 -6.16
N ILE A 125 -12.25 -3.18 -5.87
CA ILE A 125 -11.21 -3.32 -6.89
C ILE A 125 -11.43 -4.59 -7.72
N LYS A 126 -11.68 -5.74 -7.06
CA LYS A 126 -11.68 -7.04 -7.75
C LYS A 126 -12.99 -7.43 -8.40
N TYR A 127 -14.14 -6.95 -7.88
CA TYR A 127 -15.46 -7.44 -8.31
C TYR A 127 -16.49 -6.35 -8.61
N ALA A 128 -16.23 -5.09 -8.23
CA ALA A 128 -17.22 -4.03 -8.36
C ALA A 128 -16.77 -2.85 -9.26
N GLY A 129 -15.87 -3.13 -10.21
CA GLY A 129 -15.49 -2.18 -11.26
C GLY A 129 -14.32 -1.25 -10.87
N GLY A 130 -13.72 -1.42 -9.70
CA GLY A 130 -12.62 -0.57 -9.27
C GLY A 130 -11.36 -0.72 -10.12
N GLN A 131 -11.00 -1.95 -10.53
CA GLN A 131 -9.80 -2.16 -11.36
C GLN A 131 -9.94 -1.52 -12.74
N GLU A 132 -11.11 -1.58 -13.35
CA GLU A 132 -11.36 -0.96 -14.66
C GLU A 132 -11.23 0.56 -14.59
N LEU A 133 -11.71 1.18 -13.50
CA LEU A 133 -11.56 2.62 -13.26
C LEU A 133 -10.10 3.00 -12.96
N TRP A 134 -9.39 2.13 -12.23
CA TRP A 134 -7.96 2.33 -11.98
C TRP A 134 -7.15 2.24 -13.26
N ASP A 135 -7.51 1.29 -14.14
CA ASP A 135 -6.88 1.15 -15.46
C ASP A 135 -7.15 2.36 -16.35
N GLU A 136 -8.37 2.95 -16.27
CA GLU A 136 -8.73 4.13 -17.05
C GLU A 136 -7.88 5.34 -16.65
N ILE A 137 -7.78 5.66 -15.36
CA ILE A 137 -6.94 6.78 -14.91
C ILE A 137 -5.45 6.49 -15.12
N ALA A 138 -4.98 5.28 -14.83
CA ALA A 138 -3.58 4.91 -15.03
C ALA A 138 -3.16 5.02 -16.49
N GLY A 139 -4.06 4.66 -17.40
CA GLY A 139 -3.85 4.75 -18.84
C GLY A 139 -3.60 6.19 -19.33
N GLU A 140 -4.23 7.21 -18.72
CA GLU A 140 -3.97 8.62 -19.05
C GLU A 140 -2.52 9.04 -18.77
N PHE A 141 -1.84 8.33 -17.85
CA PHE A 141 -0.44 8.58 -17.47
C PHE A 141 0.54 7.54 -18.02
N GLY A 142 0.10 6.66 -18.91
CA GLY A 142 0.95 5.59 -19.43
C GLY A 142 1.32 4.53 -18.42
N LEU A 143 0.44 4.28 -17.44
CA LEU A 143 0.64 3.33 -16.34
C LEU A 143 -0.38 2.18 -16.36
N LYS A 144 -0.07 1.13 -15.62
CA LYS A 144 -0.94 0.03 -15.25
C LYS A 144 -0.72 -0.28 -13.77
N ASN A 145 -1.77 -0.16 -12.96
CA ASN A 145 -1.67 -0.29 -11.51
C ASN A 145 -2.32 -1.57 -10.96
N PHE A 146 -1.77 -2.06 -9.85
CA PHE A 146 -2.24 -3.23 -9.10
C PHE A 146 -2.19 -2.98 -7.61
N ALA A 147 -3.18 -3.51 -6.88
CA ALA A 147 -3.16 -3.59 -5.43
C ALA A 147 -2.02 -4.51 -4.96
N CYS A 148 -1.13 -4.03 -4.09
CA CYS A 148 0.02 -4.80 -3.62
C CYS A 148 0.31 -4.67 -2.13
N GLY A 149 -0.58 -4.12 -1.36
CA GLY A 149 -0.52 -4.00 0.09
C GLY A 149 -1.68 -3.18 0.61
N ASN A 150 -1.98 -3.30 1.90
CA ASN A 150 -3.01 -2.47 2.55
C ASN A 150 -2.65 -2.27 4.02
N THR A 151 -2.93 -1.09 4.56
CA THR A 151 -2.60 -0.74 5.94
C THR A 151 -3.68 -1.12 6.94
N GLY A 152 -4.88 -1.47 6.48
CA GLY A 152 -6.07 -1.55 7.33
C GLY A 152 -6.52 -0.16 7.80
N VAL A 153 -7.41 -0.14 8.79
CA VAL A 153 -7.86 1.12 9.41
C VAL A 153 -6.69 1.74 10.16
N GLN A 154 -6.37 2.98 9.81
CA GLN A 154 -5.27 3.70 10.43
C GLN A 154 -5.71 4.43 11.70
N MET A 155 -4.71 4.81 12.50
CA MET A 155 -4.89 5.72 13.63
C MET A 155 -5.08 7.15 13.14
N GLY A 156 -5.76 7.97 13.95
CA GLY A 156 -5.98 9.38 13.63
C GLY A 156 -4.73 10.25 13.67
N GLY A 157 -3.69 9.78 14.34
CA GLY A 157 -2.36 10.40 14.33
C GLY A 157 -1.82 10.77 15.70
N TRP A 158 -0.66 11.39 15.67
CA TRP A 158 0.14 11.83 16.80
C TRP A 158 0.03 13.35 16.95
N PHE A 159 -0.27 13.80 18.15
CA PHE A 159 -0.47 15.22 18.46
C PHE A 159 0.36 15.62 19.67
N ASN A 160 0.92 16.83 19.64
CA ASN A 160 1.64 17.42 20.77
C ASN A 160 0.72 18.10 21.78
N LYS A 161 -0.57 18.24 21.47
CA LYS A 161 -1.63 18.75 22.34
C LYS A 161 -2.89 17.89 22.23
N GLU A 162 -3.77 18.01 23.21
CA GLU A 162 -5.09 17.36 23.13
C GLU A 162 -5.99 18.09 22.14
N ILE A 163 -6.88 17.32 21.49
CA ILE A 163 -7.88 17.78 20.54
C ILE A 163 -9.26 17.49 21.16
N GLU A 164 -9.83 18.49 21.78
CA GLU A 164 -11.14 18.38 22.45
C GLU A 164 -12.28 18.93 21.61
N SER A 165 -11.98 19.77 20.62
CA SER A 165 -12.94 20.39 19.72
C SER A 165 -12.33 20.66 18.34
N ALA A 166 -13.19 20.92 17.34
CA ALA A 166 -12.73 21.34 16.01
C ALA A 166 -11.92 22.65 16.03
N ASP A 167 -12.13 23.50 17.04
CA ASP A 167 -11.34 24.74 17.20
C ASP A 167 -9.86 24.47 17.51
N ASP A 168 -9.53 23.32 18.10
CA ASP A 168 -8.16 22.91 18.36
C ASP A 168 -7.36 22.57 17.12
N LEU A 169 -8.05 22.33 16.01
CA LEU A 169 -7.43 22.07 14.70
C LEU A 169 -6.98 23.37 14.02
N LYS A 170 -7.53 24.53 14.41
CA LYS A 170 -7.19 25.81 13.76
C LYS A 170 -5.72 26.17 13.96
N GLY A 171 -5.03 26.39 12.85
CA GLY A 171 -3.60 26.71 12.82
C GLY A 171 -2.68 25.54 13.11
N LEU A 172 -3.20 24.32 13.34
CA LEU A 172 -2.40 23.11 13.56
C LEU A 172 -1.59 22.78 12.31
N LYS A 173 -0.27 22.74 12.42
CA LYS A 173 0.62 22.29 11.35
C LYS A 173 0.69 20.77 11.41
N MET A 174 0.02 20.09 10.48
CA MET A 174 -0.07 18.63 10.49
C MET A 174 0.47 18.03 9.20
N ARG A 175 1.34 17.03 9.32
CA ARG A 175 1.66 16.19 8.17
C ARG A 175 0.52 15.20 7.97
N ILE A 176 -0.18 15.35 6.87
CA ILE A 176 -1.26 14.47 6.43
C ILE A 176 -1.42 14.56 4.91
N PRO A 177 -1.14 13.49 4.15
CA PRO A 177 -1.29 13.48 2.69
C PRO A 177 -2.74 13.21 2.26
N GLY A 178 -2.95 13.07 0.97
CA GLY A 178 -4.23 12.70 0.39
C GLY A 178 -5.33 13.71 0.65
N LEU A 179 -6.57 13.28 0.56
CA LEU A 179 -7.75 14.11 0.83
C LEU A 179 -7.98 14.37 2.32
N GLY A 180 -7.37 13.57 3.21
CA GLY A 180 -7.34 13.87 4.65
C GLY A 180 -6.72 15.23 4.94
N GLY A 181 -5.66 15.60 4.20
CA GLY A 181 -5.07 16.94 4.27
C GLY A 181 -6.05 18.04 3.87
N ASP A 182 -6.85 17.82 2.83
CA ASP A 182 -7.84 18.79 2.38
C ASP A 182 -8.97 18.96 3.43
N VAL A 183 -9.40 17.87 4.08
CA VAL A 183 -10.34 17.92 5.21
C VAL A 183 -9.77 18.76 6.36
N MET A 184 -8.53 18.50 6.76
CA MET A 184 -7.87 19.28 7.82
C MET A 184 -7.74 20.76 7.43
N SER A 185 -7.49 21.07 6.16
CA SER A 185 -7.46 22.45 5.65
C SER A 185 -8.80 23.15 5.77
N LYS A 186 -9.90 22.48 5.46
CA LYS A 186 -11.28 23.01 5.62
C LYS A 186 -11.59 23.36 7.09
N LEU A 187 -11.02 22.62 8.03
CA LEU A 187 -11.17 22.85 9.46
C LEU A 187 -10.14 23.87 10.02
N GLY A 188 -9.38 24.53 9.15
CA GLY A 188 -8.48 25.61 9.51
C GLY A 188 -7.08 25.16 9.93
N ALA A 189 -6.72 23.89 9.80
CA ALA A 189 -5.35 23.42 9.96
C ALA A 189 -4.45 23.83 8.78
N SER A 190 -3.16 23.64 8.93
CA SER A 190 -2.14 23.86 7.91
C SER A 190 -1.49 22.52 7.53
N PRO A 191 -2.12 21.73 6.66
CA PRO A 191 -1.60 20.41 6.28
C PRO A 191 -0.39 20.53 5.36
N VAL A 192 0.51 19.54 5.47
CA VAL A 192 1.67 19.39 4.58
C VAL A 192 1.85 17.92 4.24
N SER A 193 2.25 17.62 3.01
CA SER A 193 2.61 16.27 2.57
C SER A 193 4.13 16.15 2.54
N LEU A 194 4.67 15.28 3.40
CA LEU A 194 6.10 14.98 3.50
C LEU A 194 6.34 13.49 3.32
N PRO A 195 7.43 13.08 2.64
CA PRO A 195 7.88 11.69 2.64
C PRO A 195 8.15 11.17 4.05
N GLY A 196 7.90 9.86 4.28
CA GLY A 196 8.05 9.25 5.61
C GLY A 196 9.37 9.53 6.30
N GLY A 197 10.49 9.46 5.58
CA GLY A 197 11.83 9.71 6.13
C GLY A 197 12.07 11.14 6.65
N GLN A 198 11.17 12.08 6.39
CA GLN A 198 11.29 13.47 6.83
C GLN A 198 10.38 13.82 8.02
N ILE A 199 9.44 12.94 8.39
CA ILE A 199 8.39 13.28 9.37
C ILE A 199 8.97 13.47 10.76
N TYR A 200 9.78 12.52 11.25
CA TYR A 200 10.31 12.55 12.60
C TYR A 200 11.07 13.84 12.92
N GLU A 201 11.97 14.24 12.03
CA GLU A 201 12.77 15.48 12.22
C GLU A 201 11.89 16.73 12.22
N ASN A 202 10.86 16.78 11.35
CA ASN A 202 9.93 17.90 11.32
C ASN A 202 9.05 17.96 12.59
N LEU A 203 8.67 16.82 13.16
CA LEU A 203 7.90 16.74 14.39
C LEU A 203 8.75 17.15 15.61
N VAL A 204 9.97 16.63 15.71
CA VAL A 204 10.91 16.96 16.80
C VAL A 204 11.31 18.45 16.78
N SER A 205 11.54 19.02 15.60
CA SER A 205 11.90 20.44 15.46
C SER A 205 10.72 21.40 15.67
N GLY A 206 9.46 20.91 15.73
CA GLY A 206 8.27 21.75 15.80
C GLY A 206 7.92 22.44 14.47
N ALA A 207 8.52 22.01 13.36
CA ALA A 207 8.10 22.44 12.03
C ALA A 207 6.66 21.97 11.73
N ILE A 208 6.27 20.81 12.27
CA ILE A 208 4.90 20.33 12.37
C ILE A 208 4.52 20.05 13.82
N ASP A 209 3.24 20.19 14.16
CA ASP A 209 2.68 20.00 15.50
C ASP A 209 2.04 18.62 15.66
N ALA A 210 1.71 17.98 14.53
CA ALA A 210 1.03 16.69 14.47
C ALA A 210 1.39 15.94 13.18
N THR A 211 1.21 14.64 13.21
CA THR A 211 1.35 13.77 12.04
C THR A 211 0.44 12.56 12.15
N GLU A 212 -0.06 12.07 11.03
CA GLU A 212 -0.48 10.68 10.89
C GLU A 212 0.62 9.86 10.18
N TRP A 213 0.52 8.53 10.25
CA TRP A 213 1.36 7.64 9.44
C TRP A 213 0.62 6.38 9.05
N VAL A 214 0.47 5.39 9.92
CA VAL A 214 -0.28 4.16 9.66
C VAL A 214 -1.01 3.70 10.93
N GLY A 215 -0.28 3.09 11.85
CA GLY A 215 -0.81 2.49 13.04
C GLY A 215 0.31 1.98 13.95
N PRO A 216 -0.03 1.40 15.12
CA PRO A 216 0.93 1.14 16.19
C PRO A 216 2.21 0.42 15.76
N TYR A 217 2.10 -0.59 14.89
CA TYR A 217 3.25 -1.34 14.39
C TYR A 217 4.22 -0.46 13.62
N ASN A 218 3.75 0.26 12.61
CA ASN A 218 4.59 1.14 11.79
C ASN A 218 5.10 2.34 12.58
N ASP A 219 4.21 2.97 13.36
CA ASP A 219 4.46 4.22 14.07
C ASP A 219 5.47 4.05 15.19
N PHE A 220 5.52 2.86 15.79
CA PHE A 220 6.55 2.51 16.77
C PHE A 220 7.97 2.66 16.20
N PHE A 221 8.21 2.22 14.97
CA PHE A 221 9.52 2.34 14.33
C PHE A 221 9.83 3.75 13.83
N MET A 222 8.80 4.58 13.65
CA MET A 222 8.95 6.02 13.38
C MET A 222 9.31 6.82 14.62
N LYS A 223 9.15 6.24 15.83
CA LYS A 223 9.46 6.85 17.11
C LYS A 223 8.72 8.16 17.40
N PHE A 224 7.53 8.35 16.84
CA PHE A 224 6.74 9.56 17.05
C PHE A 224 6.43 9.82 18.53
N TYR A 225 6.37 8.79 19.36
CA TYR A 225 6.20 8.85 20.81
C TYR A 225 7.31 9.65 21.53
N GLU A 226 8.48 9.85 20.91
CA GLU A 226 9.54 10.71 21.46
C GLU A 226 9.22 12.20 21.29
N ALA A 227 8.32 12.59 20.37
CA ALA A 227 8.01 13.95 20.00
C ALA A 227 6.55 14.37 20.25
N ALA A 228 5.63 13.41 20.27
CA ALA A 228 4.21 13.64 20.48
C ALA A 228 3.64 12.61 21.46
N LYS A 229 2.82 13.09 22.40
CA LYS A 229 2.34 12.29 23.52
C LYS A 229 0.99 11.65 23.26
N TYR A 230 0.11 12.34 22.54
CA TYR A 230 -1.28 11.95 22.33
C TYR A 230 -1.42 11.20 21.02
N TYR A 231 -1.99 9.99 21.09
CA TYR A 231 -2.19 9.11 19.94
C TYR A 231 -3.69 8.87 19.76
N TYR A 232 -4.23 9.45 18.70
CA TYR A 232 -5.67 9.48 18.47
C TYR A 232 -6.18 8.34 17.56
N PHE A 233 -7.42 7.91 17.80
CA PHE A 233 -8.17 6.98 16.97
C PHE A 233 -9.67 7.34 16.95
N PRO A 234 -10.45 6.77 15.98
CA PRO A 234 -9.99 6.17 14.74
C PRO A 234 -9.58 7.24 13.72
N GLY A 235 -8.73 6.84 12.74
CA GLY A 235 -8.39 7.73 11.64
C GLY A 235 -9.52 7.82 10.62
N MET A 236 -10.04 9.02 10.37
CA MET A 236 -11.09 9.25 9.37
C MET A 236 -10.55 9.22 7.92
N HIS A 237 -9.27 9.52 7.75
CA HIS A 237 -8.62 9.79 6.47
C HIS A 237 -8.28 8.53 5.68
N GLU A 238 -7.90 7.44 6.36
CA GLU A 238 -7.43 6.20 5.75
C GLU A 238 -7.98 4.95 6.44
N PRO A 239 -9.26 4.62 6.22
CA PRO A 239 -9.87 3.43 6.81
C PRO A 239 -9.38 2.12 6.20
N GLY A 240 -8.62 2.17 5.09
CA GLY A 240 -8.06 1.01 4.41
C GLY A 240 -7.15 1.42 3.26
N ALA A 241 -5.99 2.06 3.59
CA ALA A 241 -5.11 2.58 2.55
C ALA A 241 -4.53 1.47 1.68
N GLN A 242 -4.96 1.44 0.43
CA GLN A 242 -4.47 0.52 -0.59
C GLN A 242 -3.13 0.99 -1.12
N LEU A 243 -2.13 0.12 -1.06
CA LEU A 243 -0.82 0.35 -1.63
C LEU A 243 -0.79 -0.20 -3.06
N ALA A 244 -0.13 0.55 -3.94
CA ALA A 244 -0.13 0.30 -5.37
C ALA A 244 1.26 -0.10 -5.88
N MET A 245 1.29 -1.04 -6.81
CA MET A 245 2.37 -1.20 -7.77
C MET A 245 1.92 -0.61 -9.10
N GLY A 246 2.46 0.56 -9.44
CA GLY A 246 2.23 1.19 -10.74
C GLY A 246 3.34 0.83 -11.70
N MET A 247 2.99 0.26 -12.85
CA MET A 247 3.94 -0.18 -13.88
C MET A 247 3.85 0.70 -15.11
N ASN A 248 4.97 0.93 -15.77
CA ASN A 248 4.97 1.52 -17.11
C ASN A 248 4.17 0.63 -18.06
N ALA A 249 3.15 1.21 -18.72
CA ALA A 249 2.20 0.45 -19.55
C ALA A 249 2.87 -0.17 -20.78
N GLU A 250 3.88 0.47 -21.36
CA GLU A 250 4.62 -0.09 -22.50
C GLU A 250 5.45 -1.30 -22.07
N PHE A 251 6.14 -1.20 -20.92
CA PHE A 251 6.86 -2.33 -20.33
C PHE A 251 5.91 -3.50 -20.03
N TRP A 252 4.79 -3.22 -19.35
CA TRP A 252 3.74 -4.22 -19.08
C TRP A 252 3.25 -4.92 -20.34
N GLY A 253 3.00 -4.15 -21.42
CA GLY A 253 2.52 -4.67 -22.69
C GLY A 253 3.52 -5.59 -23.41
N LYS A 254 4.83 -5.47 -23.12
CA LYS A 254 5.88 -6.32 -23.69
C LYS A 254 6.08 -7.64 -22.96
N LEU A 255 5.56 -7.77 -21.73
CA LEU A 255 5.67 -8.99 -20.94
C LEU A 255 4.80 -10.10 -21.53
N SER A 256 5.27 -11.35 -21.38
CA SER A 256 4.44 -12.51 -21.72
C SER A 256 3.17 -12.54 -20.84
N LYS A 257 2.08 -13.14 -21.36
CA LYS A 257 0.85 -13.32 -20.57
C LYS A 257 1.08 -14.11 -19.28
N THR A 258 2.03 -15.04 -19.30
CA THR A 258 2.44 -15.79 -18.10
C THR A 258 3.10 -14.88 -17.07
N ASP A 259 4.06 -14.03 -17.48
CA ASP A 259 4.76 -13.14 -16.58
C ASP A 259 3.82 -12.04 -16.05
N GLN A 260 2.90 -11.54 -16.88
CA GLN A 260 1.82 -10.65 -16.43
C GLN A 260 0.97 -11.29 -15.31
N ALA A 261 0.55 -12.54 -15.50
CA ALA A 261 -0.24 -13.27 -14.51
C ALA A 261 0.55 -13.55 -13.23
N ILE A 262 1.84 -13.83 -13.33
CA ILE A 262 2.73 -14.02 -12.18
C ILE A 262 2.89 -12.72 -11.37
N ILE A 263 3.13 -11.60 -12.01
CA ILE A 263 3.25 -10.30 -11.33
C ILE A 263 1.96 -9.95 -10.61
N GLN A 264 0.81 -10.12 -11.28
CA GLN A 264 -0.49 -9.87 -10.65
C GLN A 264 -0.74 -10.81 -9.46
N ALA A 265 -0.35 -12.08 -9.56
CA ALA A 265 -0.46 -13.04 -8.45
C ALA A 265 0.45 -12.65 -7.28
N ALA A 266 1.69 -12.21 -7.54
CA ALA A 266 2.61 -11.73 -6.53
C ALA A 266 2.07 -10.47 -5.81
N CYS A 267 1.47 -9.53 -6.55
CA CYS A 267 0.81 -8.36 -5.97
C CYS A 267 -0.37 -8.77 -5.06
N ASN A 268 -1.22 -9.68 -5.49
CA ASN A 268 -2.34 -10.20 -4.68
C ASN A 268 -1.85 -10.93 -3.42
N GLU A 269 -0.78 -11.75 -3.52
CA GLU A 269 -0.15 -12.41 -2.37
C GLU A 269 0.33 -11.39 -1.35
N GLU A 270 1.07 -10.36 -1.78
CA GLU A 270 1.61 -9.34 -0.89
C GLU A 270 0.50 -8.44 -0.31
N ASN A 271 -0.56 -8.14 -1.07
CA ASN A 271 -1.72 -7.39 -0.57
C ASN A 271 -2.35 -8.08 0.65
N ALA A 272 -2.61 -9.37 0.55
CA ALA A 272 -3.15 -10.15 1.67
C ALA A 272 -2.16 -10.30 2.83
N ARG A 273 -0.87 -10.49 2.51
CA ARG A 273 0.19 -10.67 3.51
C ARG A 273 0.44 -9.41 4.32
N THR A 274 0.51 -8.25 3.68
CA THR A 274 0.72 -6.96 4.35
C THR A 274 -0.42 -6.68 5.34
N MET A 275 -1.67 -6.91 4.94
CA MET A 275 -2.82 -6.75 5.83
C MET A 275 -2.76 -7.69 7.03
N ALA A 276 -2.39 -8.97 6.81
CA ALA A 276 -2.23 -9.94 7.89
C ALA A 276 -1.10 -9.55 8.86
N GLU A 277 0.04 -9.08 8.33
CA GLU A 277 1.18 -8.60 9.12
C GLU A 277 0.77 -7.40 10.00
N THR A 278 0.07 -6.43 9.43
CA THR A 278 -0.42 -5.24 10.13
C THR A 278 -1.35 -5.62 11.28
N ASN A 279 -2.37 -6.44 11.00
CA ASN A 279 -3.32 -6.87 12.03
C ASN A 279 -2.68 -7.73 13.13
N ALA A 280 -1.71 -8.57 12.79
CA ALA A 280 -1.04 -9.42 13.78
C ALA A 280 -0.16 -8.62 14.74
N ASN A 281 0.40 -7.48 14.31
CA ASN A 281 1.38 -6.74 15.09
C ASN A 281 0.80 -5.50 15.79
N ASN A 282 -0.24 -4.85 15.25
CA ASN A 282 -0.74 -3.59 15.81
C ASN A 282 -1.11 -3.69 17.29
N GLY A 283 -1.73 -4.78 17.74
CA GLY A 283 -2.12 -4.94 19.15
C GLY A 283 -0.93 -5.02 20.11
N GLU A 284 0.12 -5.75 19.75
CA GLU A 284 1.34 -5.83 20.54
C GLU A 284 2.04 -4.47 20.62
N TYR A 285 2.23 -3.82 19.47
CA TYR A 285 2.94 -2.53 19.43
C TYR A 285 2.15 -1.39 20.08
N LEU A 286 0.80 -1.43 20.04
CA LEU A 286 -0.02 -0.49 20.83
C LEU A 286 0.24 -0.66 22.33
N ASN A 287 0.27 -1.90 22.82
CA ASN A 287 0.59 -2.16 24.22
C ASN A 287 1.98 -1.66 24.62
N ARG A 288 2.97 -1.82 23.74
CA ARG A 288 4.33 -1.29 23.97
C ARG A 288 4.35 0.23 23.99
N LEU A 289 3.68 0.89 23.07
CA LEU A 289 3.57 2.35 23.03
C LEU A 289 2.98 2.89 24.35
N ILE A 290 1.91 2.27 24.84
CA ILE A 290 1.24 2.71 26.07
C ILE A 290 2.09 2.39 27.30
N ASN A 291 2.52 1.12 27.46
CA ASN A 291 3.12 0.65 28.71
C ASN A 291 4.61 0.98 28.85
N ASP A 292 5.37 0.93 27.74
CA ASP A 292 6.82 1.15 27.79
C ASP A 292 7.22 2.60 27.51
N HIS A 293 6.39 3.33 26.75
CA HIS A 293 6.69 4.71 26.32
C HIS A 293 5.71 5.77 26.86
N GLY A 294 4.67 5.36 27.61
CA GLY A 294 3.74 6.28 28.26
C GLY A 294 2.88 7.09 27.29
N VAL A 295 2.61 6.53 26.11
CA VAL A 295 1.72 7.15 25.10
C VAL A 295 0.31 7.22 25.64
N GLU A 296 -0.33 8.37 25.51
CA GLU A 296 -1.70 8.58 25.90
C GLU A 296 -2.64 8.36 24.71
N LEU A 297 -3.31 7.20 24.74
CA LEU A 297 -4.31 6.88 23.73
C LEU A 297 -5.55 7.75 23.94
N ARG A 298 -6.07 8.35 22.88
CA ARG A 298 -7.24 9.20 22.88
C ARG A 298 -8.20 8.82 21.75
N GLU A 299 -9.47 8.88 22.03
CA GLU A 299 -10.52 8.79 21.03
C GLU A 299 -10.95 10.20 20.62
N PHE A 300 -11.13 10.46 19.32
CA PHE A 300 -11.80 11.68 18.90
C PHE A 300 -13.25 11.64 19.39
N ASN A 301 -13.69 12.70 20.04
CA ASN A 301 -15.09 12.81 20.43
C ASN A 301 -16.00 12.99 19.20
N ASP A 302 -17.31 12.74 19.39
CA ASP A 302 -18.28 12.77 18.30
C ASP A 302 -18.34 14.14 17.62
N ASP A 303 -18.23 15.26 18.36
CA ASP A 303 -18.29 16.61 17.78
C ASP A 303 -17.11 16.89 16.82
N VAL A 304 -15.91 16.42 17.16
CA VAL A 304 -14.73 16.51 16.29
C VAL A 304 -14.90 15.59 15.09
N TYR A 305 -15.39 14.37 15.32
CA TYR A 305 -15.52 13.37 14.27
C TYR A 305 -16.62 13.75 13.26
N ASP A 306 -17.71 14.34 13.73
CA ASP A 306 -18.79 14.89 12.90
C ASP A 306 -18.27 16.06 12.03
N SER A 307 -17.44 16.94 12.61
CA SER A 307 -16.78 18.03 11.87
C SER A 307 -15.88 17.51 10.75
N PHE A 308 -15.18 16.38 10.98
CA PHE A 308 -14.45 15.71 9.90
C PHE A 308 -15.38 15.21 8.80
N GLY A 309 -16.54 14.66 9.16
CA GLY A 309 -17.55 14.17 8.22
C GLY A 309 -18.07 15.29 7.32
N GLU A 310 -18.50 16.41 7.90
CA GLU A 310 -19.01 17.56 7.17
C GLU A 310 -17.94 18.11 6.18
N ALA A 311 -16.70 18.30 6.63
CA ALA A 311 -15.62 18.75 5.77
C ALA A 311 -15.25 17.72 4.69
N ALA A 312 -15.36 16.42 4.98
CA ALA A 312 -15.09 15.36 4.02
C ALA A 312 -16.10 15.34 2.87
N GLU A 313 -17.38 15.61 3.13
CA GLU A 313 -18.39 15.70 2.07
C GLU A 313 -18.03 16.77 1.05
N GLU A 314 -17.65 17.97 1.51
CA GLU A 314 -17.21 19.06 0.63
C GLU A 314 -15.96 18.68 -0.19
N VAL A 315 -14.95 18.09 0.46
CA VAL A 315 -13.71 17.67 -0.20
C VAL A 315 -13.98 16.61 -1.27
N LEU A 316 -14.85 15.65 -0.98
CA LEU A 316 -15.20 14.60 -1.93
C LEU A 316 -16.00 15.15 -3.12
N GLU A 317 -16.88 16.14 -2.90
CA GLU A 317 -17.60 16.82 -3.97
C GLU A 317 -16.63 17.60 -4.88
N GLU A 318 -15.70 18.36 -4.32
CA GLU A 318 -14.66 19.07 -5.06
C GLU A 318 -13.80 18.12 -5.91
N ALA A 319 -13.37 17.00 -5.31
CA ALA A 319 -12.58 15.99 -6.02
C ALA A 319 -13.38 15.32 -7.15
N ARG A 320 -14.67 15.03 -6.91
CA ARG A 320 -15.60 14.45 -7.86
C ARG A 320 -15.84 15.38 -9.07
N ASP A 321 -15.99 16.66 -8.83
CA ASP A 321 -16.34 17.64 -9.87
C ASP A 321 -15.12 18.09 -10.70
N HIS A 322 -13.93 17.61 -10.39
CA HIS A 322 -12.70 17.96 -11.10
C HIS A 322 -12.75 17.62 -12.60
N SER A 323 -13.26 16.45 -12.98
CA SER A 323 -13.33 15.97 -14.37
C SER A 323 -14.42 14.91 -14.53
N ALA A 324 -14.75 14.59 -15.79
CA ALA A 324 -15.67 13.49 -16.09
C ALA A 324 -15.16 12.14 -15.55
N LEU A 325 -13.85 11.90 -15.60
CA LEU A 325 -13.24 10.68 -15.05
C LEU A 325 -13.26 10.69 -13.52
N SER A 326 -12.93 11.83 -12.88
CA SER A 326 -13.10 11.96 -11.42
C SER A 326 -14.53 11.65 -11.01
N LYS A 327 -15.50 12.24 -11.68
CA LYS A 327 -16.92 11.99 -11.39
C LYS A 327 -17.27 10.51 -11.48
N LYS A 328 -16.83 9.84 -12.52
CA LYS A 328 -17.05 8.39 -12.72
C LYS A 328 -16.45 7.56 -11.59
N ILE A 329 -15.21 7.89 -11.17
CA ILE A 329 -14.50 7.21 -10.09
C ILE A 329 -15.22 7.42 -8.76
N TYR A 330 -15.48 8.68 -8.37
CA TYR A 330 -16.08 8.99 -7.07
C TYR A 330 -17.54 8.55 -6.96
N ASP A 331 -18.33 8.64 -8.05
CA ASP A 331 -19.69 8.09 -8.07
C ASP A 331 -19.68 6.57 -7.79
N SER A 332 -18.75 5.83 -8.39
CA SER A 332 -18.58 4.40 -8.13
C SER A 332 -18.19 4.13 -6.68
N VAL A 333 -17.22 4.86 -6.14
CA VAL A 333 -16.78 4.68 -4.74
C VAL A 333 -17.92 4.96 -3.78
N ILE A 334 -18.65 6.08 -3.94
CA ILE A 334 -19.76 6.48 -3.06
C ILE A 334 -20.89 5.44 -3.10
N GLU A 335 -21.27 5.00 -4.32
CA GLU A 335 -22.29 3.97 -4.51
C GLU A 335 -21.89 2.65 -3.83
N LYS A 336 -20.68 2.16 -4.14
CA LYS A 336 -20.21 0.86 -3.64
C LYS A 336 -19.89 0.87 -2.15
N ARG A 337 -19.43 1.99 -1.60
CA ARG A 337 -19.30 2.18 -0.14
C ARG A 337 -20.65 2.00 0.56
N ALA A 338 -21.70 2.60 0.03
CA ALA A 338 -23.03 2.44 0.60
C ALA A 338 -23.58 1.00 0.45
N GLU A 339 -23.27 0.32 -0.65
CA GLU A 339 -23.74 -1.06 -0.90
C GLU A 339 -22.97 -2.08 -0.06
N ILE A 340 -21.63 -2.09 -0.16
CA ILE A 340 -20.77 -3.05 0.51
C ILE A 340 -20.75 -2.78 2.04
N GLY A 341 -20.70 -1.50 2.45
CA GLY A 341 -20.70 -1.11 3.85
C GLY A 341 -21.95 -1.52 4.63
N LYS A 342 -23.13 -1.57 3.98
CA LYS A 342 -24.34 -2.13 4.61
C LYS A 342 -24.16 -3.61 4.98
N TRP A 343 -23.47 -4.38 4.15
CA TRP A 343 -23.17 -5.77 4.47
C TRP A 343 -22.11 -5.87 5.57
N SER A 344 -21.02 -5.11 5.48
CA SER A 344 -19.98 -5.07 6.51
C SER A 344 -20.54 -4.75 7.88
N ALA A 345 -21.49 -3.80 7.96
CA ALA A 345 -22.16 -3.42 9.22
C ALA A 345 -22.96 -4.57 9.84
N LEU A 346 -23.60 -5.40 9.03
CA LEU A 346 -24.40 -6.55 9.49
C LEU A 346 -23.55 -7.80 9.77
N SER A 347 -22.41 -7.92 9.13
CA SER A 347 -21.49 -9.07 9.24
C SER A 347 -20.34 -8.81 10.22
N ASP A 348 -19.21 -8.40 9.73
CA ASP A 348 -17.96 -8.31 10.51
C ASP A 348 -18.06 -7.34 11.68
N VAL A 349 -18.65 -6.17 11.48
CA VAL A 349 -18.80 -5.15 12.52
C VAL A 349 -19.74 -5.64 13.62
N ALA A 350 -20.95 -6.09 13.26
CA ALA A 350 -21.92 -6.57 14.22
C ALA A 350 -21.43 -7.79 15.00
N TYR A 351 -20.76 -8.74 14.30
CA TYR A 351 -20.16 -9.90 14.95
C TYR A 351 -19.06 -9.49 15.93
N THR A 352 -18.13 -8.64 15.49
CA THR A 352 -16.99 -8.21 16.32
C THR A 352 -17.47 -7.49 17.59
N ILE A 353 -18.42 -6.57 17.49
CA ILE A 353 -19.02 -5.87 18.63
C ILE A 353 -19.64 -6.87 19.61
N LYS A 354 -20.44 -7.82 19.10
CA LYS A 354 -21.10 -8.84 19.95
C LYS A 354 -20.09 -9.78 20.61
N ARG A 355 -19.10 -10.26 19.85
CA ARG A 355 -18.03 -11.11 20.38
C ARG A 355 -17.28 -10.41 21.51
N ASN A 356 -16.80 -9.18 21.26
CA ASN A 356 -15.99 -8.46 22.25
C ASN A 356 -16.78 -8.20 23.53
N ARG A 357 -18.06 -7.80 23.41
CA ARG A 357 -18.95 -7.64 24.58
C ARG A 357 -19.12 -8.93 25.37
N VAL A 358 -19.28 -10.08 24.71
CA VAL A 358 -19.48 -11.39 25.38
C VAL A 358 -18.21 -11.86 26.06
N LEU A 359 -17.05 -11.62 25.45
CA LEU A 359 -15.74 -12.07 25.94
C LEU A 359 -15.05 -11.05 26.87
N GLY A 360 -15.59 -9.84 27.02
CA GLY A 360 -14.99 -8.78 27.84
C GLY A 360 -13.70 -8.21 27.23
N LEU A 361 -13.63 -8.15 25.89
CA LEU A 361 -12.51 -7.64 25.12
C LEU A 361 -12.71 -6.17 24.76
#